data_a7c6cf31f427c46be4bcb7f790cf5052
#
_entry.id   a7c6cf31f427c46be4bcb7f790cf5052
#
_cell.length_a   1.000
_cell.length_b   1.000
_cell.length_c   1.000
_cell.angle_alpha   90.00
_cell.angle_beta   90.00
_cell.angle_gamma   90.00
#
_symmetry.space_group_name_H-M   'P 1'
#
loop_
_entity.id
_entity.type
_entity.pdbx_description
1 polymer ?
#
loop_
_entity_poly.entity_id
_entity_poly.type
_entity_poly.pdbx_seq_one_letter_code
_entity_poly.pdbx_strand_id
1 'polypeptide(L)'
;MHTDNGSPFGSVRAIQRFTQLSYWFIELGIMPVFSDPAHPEQNGRHERMHRDLKAACAKPSAYDLKAQQRRLNHFVKEYNNIRPHEALDMKTPVAVHQFSTRPFPEKIPNYDYPAQYKILKMTQNGAIRWKSYYWVYVTAALKGKYVGIEELGNGIWRVFYRNVFLGFFDENNLSLIHI
;
A
#
# COMPACT_ATOMS: atom_id res chain seq x y z
N MET A 1 0.55 -1.28 -7.36
CA MET A 1 1.50 -2.25 -6.76
C MET A 1 0.69 -3.41 -6.22
N HIS A 2 0.99 -4.65 -6.65
CA HIS A 2 0.32 -5.86 -6.14
C HIS A 2 1.03 -6.36 -4.88
N THR A 3 0.25 -6.68 -3.83
CA THR A 3 0.79 -7.17 -2.55
C THR A 3 -0.13 -8.25 -1.96
N ASP A 4 0.36 -9.00 -0.99
CA ASP A 4 -0.46 -9.84 -0.14
C ASP A 4 -1.28 -9.00 0.85
N ASN A 5 -2.15 -9.68 1.62
CA ASN A 5 -2.99 -9.04 2.63
C ASN A 5 -2.28 -8.88 3.99
N GLY A 6 -1.00 -9.23 4.06
CA GLY A 6 -0.22 -9.26 5.29
C GLY A 6 0.46 -7.93 5.64
N SER A 7 0.80 -7.78 6.91
CA SER A 7 1.66 -6.68 7.36
C SER A 7 3.05 -6.76 6.68
N PRO A 8 3.66 -5.63 6.29
CA PRO A 8 3.24 -4.26 6.60
C PRO A 8 2.29 -3.61 5.57
N PHE A 9 1.97 -4.29 4.47
CA PHE A 9 1.24 -3.70 3.34
C PHE A 9 -0.26 -3.63 3.58
N GLY A 10 -0.83 -4.66 4.18
CA GLY A 10 -2.25 -4.77 4.43
C GLY A 10 -2.61 -5.15 5.86
N SER A 11 -3.85 -4.91 6.24
CA SER A 11 -4.43 -5.35 7.52
C SER A 11 -5.92 -5.60 7.36
N VAL A 12 -6.37 -6.80 7.63
CA VAL A 12 -7.79 -7.19 7.54
C VAL A 12 -8.72 -6.37 8.45
N ARG A 13 -8.15 -5.74 9.49
CA ARG A 13 -8.89 -4.91 10.45
C ARG A 13 -8.92 -3.44 10.08
N ALA A 14 -8.16 -3.02 9.06
CA ALA A 14 -8.08 -1.63 8.65
C ALA A 14 -9.12 -1.32 7.58
N ILE A 15 -9.55 -0.05 7.53
CA ILE A 15 -10.40 0.47 6.47
C ILE A 15 -9.74 0.22 5.12
N GLN A 16 -10.49 -0.36 4.17
CA GLN A 16 -9.98 -0.75 2.85
C GLN A 16 -8.69 -1.59 2.93
N ARG A 17 -8.42 -2.23 4.07
CA ARG A 17 -7.20 -2.98 4.40
C ARG A 17 -5.92 -2.14 4.41
N PHE A 18 -6.00 -0.81 4.28
CA PHE A 18 -4.84 0.06 4.18
C PHE A 18 -4.15 0.30 5.52
N THR A 19 -2.85 0.10 5.53
CA THR A 19 -1.93 0.46 6.61
C THR A 19 -1.36 1.87 6.39
N GLN A 20 -0.55 2.38 7.32
CA GLN A 20 0.19 3.62 7.10
C GLN A 20 1.09 3.55 5.87
N LEU A 21 1.72 2.39 5.62
CA LEU A 21 2.56 2.18 4.44
C LEU A 21 1.73 2.22 3.15
N SER A 22 0.55 1.62 3.15
CA SER A 22 -0.36 1.67 2.00
C SER A 22 -0.79 3.10 1.68
N TYR A 23 -1.12 3.89 2.71
CA TYR A 23 -1.46 5.31 2.52
C TYR A 23 -0.27 6.13 2.01
N TRP A 24 0.95 5.82 2.46
CA TRP A 24 2.15 6.46 1.93
C TRP A 24 2.37 6.13 0.44
N PHE A 25 2.13 4.90 0.00
CA PHE A 25 2.13 4.57 -1.44
C PHE A 25 1.08 5.37 -2.21
N ILE A 26 -0.13 5.53 -1.66
CA ILE A 26 -1.19 6.36 -2.26
C ILE A 26 -0.72 7.82 -2.38
N GLU A 27 -0.01 8.35 -1.39
CA GLU A 27 0.60 9.69 -1.46
C GLU A 27 1.62 9.82 -2.60
N LEU A 28 2.33 8.76 -2.90
CA LEU A 28 3.25 8.66 -4.04
C LEU A 28 2.54 8.38 -5.37
N GLY A 29 1.20 8.30 -5.38
CA GLY A 29 0.42 7.94 -6.57
C GLY A 29 0.53 6.47 -6.97
N ILE A 30 0.89 5.60 -6.03
CA ILE A 30 0.96 4.15 -6.21
C ILE A 30 -0.23 3.53 -5.51
N MET A 31 -1.19 2.99 -6.27
CA MET A 31 -2.35 2.29 -5.69
C MET A 31 -1.95 0.88 -5.26
N PRO A 32 -2.06 0.54 -3.95
CA PRO A 32 -1.96 -0.84 -3.49
C PRO A 32 -3.15 -1.66 -4.00
N VAL A 33 -2.87 -2.83 -4.53
CA VAL A 33 -3.86 -3.83 -4.94
C VAL A 33 -3.56 -5.09 -4.15
N PHE A 34 -4.50 -5.52 -3.34
CA PHE A 34 -4.36 -6.70 -2.51
C PHE A 34 -4.80 -7.95 -3.26
N SER A 35 -4.09 -9.05 -3.02
CA SER A 35 -4.52 -10.37 -3.52
C SER A 35 -5.88 -10.74 -2.94
N ASP A 36 -6.67 -11.47 -3.70
CA ASP A 36 -7.93 -12.01 -3.21
C ASP A 36 -7.67 -13.04 -2.09
N PRO A 37 -8.51 -13.07 -1.06
CA PRO A 37 -8.40 -14.10 -0.03
C PRO A 37 -8.47 -15.51 -0.64
N ALA A 38 -7.62 -16.42 -0.17
CA ALA A 38 -7.51 -17.79 -0.64
C ALA A 38 -7.07 -17.97 -2.11
N HIS A 39 -6.45 -16.95 -2.72
CA HIS A 39 -5.88 -17.00 -4.07
C HIS A 39 -4.34 -16.87 -4.06
N PRO A 40 -3.59 -17.87 -3.54
CA PRO A 40 -2.13 -17.83 -3.45
C PRO A 40 -1.44 -17.74 -4.83
N GLU A 41 -2.09 -18.22 -5.89
CA GLU A 41 -1.59 -18.17 -7.26
C GLU A 41 -1.32 -16.73 -7.74
N GLN A 42 -2.03 -15.73 -7.19
CA GLN A 42 -1.80 -14.32 -7.50
C GLN A 42 -0.41 -13.82 -7.06
N ASN A 43 0.19 -14.49 -6.06
CA ASN A 43 1.55 -14.21 -5.57
C ASN A 43 2.59 -15.27 -5.99
N GLY A 44 2.20 -16.24 -6.81
CA GLY A 44 3.03 -17.39 -7.15
C GLY A 44 4.40 -17.04 -7.77
N ARG A 45 4.51 -15.91 -8.50
CA ARG A 45 5.80 -15.44 -9.04
C ARG A 45 6.75 -15.01 -7.92
N HIS A 46 6.23 -14.32 -6.91
CA HIS A 46 6.99 -13.85 -5.75
C HIS A 46 7.40 -15.03 -4.87
N GLU A 47 6.49 -15.97 -4.64
CA GLU A 47 6.77 -17.20 -3.89
C GLU A 47 7.85 -18.06 -4.56
N ARG A 48 7.80 -18.18 -5.90
CA ARG A 48 8.84 -18.89 -6.67
C ARG A 48 10.20 -18.23 -6.49
N MET A 49 10.29 -16.91 -6.63
CA MET A 49 11.54 -16.18 -6.42
C MET A 49 12.08 -16.37 -5.01
N HIS A 50 11.22 -16.28 -3.98
CA HIS A 50 11.60 -16.54 -2.59
C HIS A 50 12.08 -17.97 -2.34
N ARG A 51 11.44 -18.96 -2.95
CA ARG A 51 11.87 -20.36 -2.87
C ARG A 51 13.27 -20.53 -3.46
N ASP A 52 13.52 -19.98 -4.64
CA ASP A 52 14.80 -20.07 -5.32
C ASP A 52 15.91 -19.32 -4.54
N LEU A 53 15.60 -18.13 -4.00
CA LEU A 53 16.49 -17.39 -3.12
C LEU A 53 16.85 -18.17 -1.85
N LYS A 54 15.87 -18.79 -1.19
CA LYS A 54 16.10 -19.61 0.01
C LYS A 54 16.97 -20.82 -0.31
N ALA A 55 16.73 -21.49 -1.44
CA ALA A 55 17.53 -22.63 -1.86
C ALA A 55 18.99 -22.23 -2.15
N ALA A 56 19.22 -21.09 -2.81
CA ALA A 56 20.55 -20.63 -3.17
C ALA A 56 21.33 -20.02 -1.99
N CYS A 57 20.66 -19.34 -1.06
CA CYS A 57 21.33 -18.50 -0.07
C CYS A 57 21.11 -18.88 1.39
N ALA A 58 20.04 -19.63 1.74
CA ALA A 58 19.68 -19.84 3.14
C ALA A 58 20.12 -21.21 3.70
N LYS A 59 20.36 -22.20 2.84
CA LYS A 59 20.73 -23.57 3.29
C LYS A 59 21.87 -24.15 2.45
N PRO A 60 23.06 -24.28 3.04
CA PRO A 60 23.48 -23.76 4.33
C PRO A 60 23.66 -22.24 4.28
N SER A 61 23.44 -21.56 5.40
CA SER A 61 23.77 -20.14 5.52
C SER A 61 25.28 -19.95 5.46
N ALA A 62 25.74 -18.74 5.07
CA ALA A 62 27.14 -18.42 5.14
C ALA A 62 27.60 -18.21 6.60
N TYR A 63 28.90 -18.28 6.85
CA TYR A 63 29.48 -18.21 8.19
C TYR A 63 29.45 -16.81 8.80
N ASP A 64 29.36 -15.75 7.98
CA ASP A 64 29.24 -14.37 8.43
C ASP A 64 28.32 -13.52 7.52
N LEU A 65 28.00 -12.29 7.97
CA LEU A 65 27.13 -11.37 7.24
C LEU A 65 27.73 -10.94 5.89
N LYS A 66 29.05 -10.76 5.81
CA LYS A 66 29.72 -10.35 4.56
C LYS A 66 29.69 -11.47 3.52
N ALA A 67 29.91 -12.70 3.97
CA ALA A 67 29.79 -13.87 3.10
C ALA A 67 28.35 -14.09 2.66
N GLN A 68 27.39 -13.91 3.56
CA GLN A 68 25.97 -13.99 3.24
C GLN A 68 25.55 -12.92 2.23
N GLN A 69 26.01 -11.68 2.40
CA GLN A 69 25.74 -10.59 1.44
C GLN A 69 26.32 -10.88 0.07
N ARG A 70 27.53 -11.45 -0.02
CA ARG A 70 28.11 -11.88 -1.30
C ARG A 70 27.26 -12.93 -2.01
N ARG A 71 26.72 -13.92 -1.27
CA ARG A 71 25.80 -14.92 -1.85
C ARG A 71 24.52 -14.28 -2.37
N LEU A 72 23.92 -13.36 -1.60
CA LEU A 72 22.73 -12.62 -2.02
C LEU A 72 23.00 -11.80 -3.27
N ASN A 73 24.13 -11.09 -3.32
CA ASN A 73 24.51 -10.29 -4.49
C ASN A 73 24.75 -11.17 -5.73
N HIS A 74 25.34 -12.34 -5.55
CA HIS A 74 25.54 -13.31 -6.63
C HIS A 74 24.17 -13.81 -7.16
N PHE A 75 23.29 -14.22 -6.26
CA PHE A 75 21.93 -14.64 -6.63
C PHE A 75 21.17 -13.55 -7.40
N VAL A 76 21.20 -12.31 -6.91
CA VAL A 76 20.53 -11.17 -7.56
C VAL A 76 21.08 -10.95 -8.96
N LYS A 77 22.42 -11.01 -9.13
CA LYS A 77 23.06 -10.86 -10.42
C LYS A 77 22.67 -11.98 -11.39
N GLU A 78 22.72 -13.23 -10.94
CA GLU A 78 22.34 -14.39 -11.73
C GLU A 78 20.86 -14.33 -12.13
N TYR A 79 19.98 -14.12 -11.14
CA TYR A 79 18.53 -14.08 -11.34
C TYR A 79 18.09 -13.00 -12.33
N ASN A 80 18.67 -11.78 -12.21
CA ASN A 80 18.24 -10.66 -13.02
C ASN A 80 18.91 -10.57 -14.39
N ASN A 81 20.16 -11.03 -14.54
CA ASN A 81 20.95 -10.77 -15.76
C ASN A 81 21.24 -12.02 -16.59
N ILE A 82 21.17 -13.21 -15.98
CA ILE A 82 21.61 -14.44 -16.65
C ILE A 82 20.45 -15.41 -16.85
N ARG A 83 19.63 -15.61 -15.81
CA ARG A 83 18.56 -16.60 -15.82
C ARG A 83 17.40 -16.18 -16.72
N PRO A 84 17.06 -16.99 -17.74
CA PRO A 84 15.86 -16.74 -18.54
C PRO A 84 14.59 -17.11 -17.72
N HIS A 85 13.52 -16.35 -17.93
CA HIS A 85 12.25 -16.56 -17.27
C HIS A 85 11.15 -16.84 -18.28
N GLU A 86 10.48 -17.99 -18.15
CA GLU A 86 9.39 -18.40 -19.03
C GLU A 86 8.29 -17.33 -19.11
N ALA A 87 7.91 -16.74 -17.98
CA ALA A 87 6.91 -15.67 -17.90
C ALA A 87 7.34 -14.35 -18.56
N LEU A 88 8.58 -14.25 -19.03
CA LEU A 88 9.14 -13.12 -19.78
C LEU A 88 9.61 -13.55 -21.18
N ASP A 89 8.99 -14.54 -21.77
CA ASP A 89 9.34 -15.10 -23.07
C ASP A 89 10.82 -15.52 -23.15
N MET A 90 11.29 -16.20 -22.11
CA MET A 90 12.68 -16.63 -21.94
C MET A 90 13.73 -15.49 -21.88
N LYS A 91 13.27 -14.26 -21.68
CA LYS A 91 14.17 -13.11 -21.44
C LYS A 91 14.56 -13.02 -19.98
N THR A 92 15.66 -12.33 -19.72
CA THR A 92 16.07 -11.99 -18.35
C THR A 92 15.28 -10.80 -17.83
N PRO A 93 15.05 -10.67 -16.50
CA PRO A 93 14.40 -9.50 -15.94
C PRO A 93 14.99 -8.16 -16.37
N VAL A 94 16.32 -8.06 -16.43
CA VAL A 94 17.01 -6.82 -16.84
C VAL A 94 16.73 -6.45 -18.30
N ALA A 95 16.53 -7.42 -19.17
CA ALA A 95 16.22 -7.18 -20.58
C ALA A 95 14.84 -6.57 -20.82
N VAL A 96 13.90 -6.75 -19.88
CA VAL A 96 12.53 -6.24 -19.98
C VAL A 96 12.26 -5.10 -18.99
N HIS A 97 13.15 -4.90 -18.01
CA HIS A 97 12.99 -3.84 -17.02
C HIS A 97 13.21 -2.47 -17.64
N GLN A 98 12.28 -1.58 -17.39
CA GLN A 98 12.38 -0.17 -17.78
C GLN A 98 12.43 0.69 -16.51
N PHE A 99 13.35 1.64 -16.49
CA PHE A 99 13.40 2.62 -15.42
C PHE A 99 12.15 3.50 -15.43
N SER A 100 11.66 3.83 -14.24
CA SER A 100 10.55 4.77 -14.12
C SER A 100 10.95 6.15 -14.68
N THR A 101 10.11 6.70 -15.54
CA THR A 101 10.24 8.10 -16.00
C THR A 101 9.83 9.10 -14.94
N ARG A 102 9.13 8.64 -13.90
CA ARG A 102 8.67 9.47 -12.79
C ARG A 102 9.73 9.46 -11.67
N PRO A 103 10.34 10.61 -11.36
CA PRO A 103 11.30 10.70 -10.26
C PRO A 103 10.60 10.50 -8.91
N PHE A 104 11.36 10.02 -7.94
CA PHE A 104 10.88 9.99 -6.56
C PHE A 104 10.81 11.43 -6.04
N PRO A 105 9.65 11.89 -5.50
CA PRO A 105 9.52 13.25 -5.04
C PRO A 105 10.30 13.46 -3.73
N GLU A 106 11.11 14.51 -3.65
CA GLU A 106 11.79 14.91 -2.40
C GLU A 106 10.77 15.28 -1.31
N LYS A 107 9.66 15.86 -1.71
CA LYS A 107 8.54 16.22 -0.83
C LYS A 107 7.24 15.78 -1.45
N ILE A 108 6.44 15.05 -0.67
CA ILE A 108 5.10 14.63 -1.10
C ILE A 108 4.22 15.88 -1.21
N PRO A 109 3.64 16.16 -2.41
CA PRO A 109 2.78 17.31 -2.60
C PRO A 109 1.49 17.20 -1.79
N ASN A 110 0.95 18.34 -1.37
CA ASN A 110 -0.40 18.41 -0.84
C ASN A 110 -1.39 17.92 -1.90
N TYR A 111 -2.50 17.39 -1.43
CA TYR A 111 -3.59 16.97 -2.32
C TYR A 111 -4.68 18.04 -2.32
N ASP A 112 -5.02 18.52 -3.50
CA ASP A 112 -6.07 19.51 -3.70
C ASP A 112 -7.39 18.79 -3.90
N TYR A 113 -8.23 18.83 -2.87
CA TYR A 113 -9.57 18.28 -2.94
C TYR A 113 -10.48 19.17 -3.80
N PRO A 114 -11.48 18.58 -4.49
CA PRO A 114 -12.52 19.37 -5.18
C PRO A 114 -13.18 20.40 -4.26
N ALA A 115 -13.56 21.56 -4.80
CA ALA A 115 -14.08 22.69 -4.02
C ALA A 115 -15.36 22.36 -3.22
N GLN A 116 -16.14 21.38 -3.66
CA GLN A 116 -17.35 20.92 -2.97
C GLN A 116 -17.06 20.06 -1.74
N TYR A 117 -15.80 19.63 -1.54
CA TYR A 117 -15.44 18.79 -0.41
C TYR A 117 -15.15 19.64 0.83
N LYS A 118 -15.67 19.22 1.95
CA LYS A 118 -15.26 19.75 3.26
C LYS A 118 -13.98 19.01 3.69
N ILE A 119 -12.92 19.79 3.95
CA ILE A 119 -11.61 19.21 4.32
C ILE A 119 -11.50 19.18 5.83
N LEU A 120 -11.23 18.03 6.41
CA LEU A 120 -11.08 17.82 7.83
C LEU A 120 -9.72 17.22 8.16
N LYS A 121 -9.09 17.74 9.21
CA LYS A 121 -7.83 17.21 9.72
C LYS A 121 -8.09 16.05 10.66
N MET A 122 -7.39 14.94 10.45
CA MET A 122 -7.39 13.78 11.33
C MET A 122 -6.61 14.07 12.61
N THR A 123 -7.15 13.65 13.75
CA THR A 123 -6.44 13.70 15.04
C THR A 123 -5.35 12.64 15.13
N GLN A 124 -4.55 12.70 16.20
CA GLN A 124 -3.55 11.66 16.48
C GLN A 124 -4.18 10.29 16.75
N ASN A 125 -5.43 10.26 17.19
CA ASN A 125 -6.19 9.03 17.46
C ASN A 125 -6.94 8.51 16.22
N GLY A 126 -6.82 9.17 15.05
CA GLY A 126 -7.47 8.72 13.82
C GLY A 126 -8.95 9.10 13.72
N ALA A 127 -9.39 10.13 14.43
CA ALA A 127 -10.75 10.67 14.36
C ALA A 127 -10.78 12.02 13.62
N ILE A 128 -11.92 12.36 13.06
CA ILE A 128 -12.25 13.71 12.59
C ILE A 128 -13.12 14.41 13.61
N ARG A 129 -13.02 15.75 13.68
CA ARG A 129 -13.89 16.57 14.51
C ARG A 129 -15.07 17.07 13.68
N TRP A 130 -16.26 16.62 14.04
CA TRP A 130 -17.51 16.98 13.36
C TRP A 130 -18.28 18.04 14.13
N LYS A 131 -18.76 19.08 13.47
CA LYS A 131 -19.54 20.18 14.05
C LYS A 131 -18.97 20.71 15.38
N SER A 132 -17.64 20.71 15.52
CA SER A 132 -16.87 21.18 16.69
C SER A 132 -17.08 20.41 17.99
N TYR A 133 -18.01 19.50 18.09
CA TYR A 133 -18.37 18.80 19.34
C TYR A 133 -18.15 17.28 19.26
N TYR A 134 -18.32 16.68 18.09
CA TYR A 134 -18.33 15.23 17.94
C TYR A 134 -17.02 14.70 17.38
N TRP A 135 -16.61 13.56 17.87
CA TRP A 135 -15.45 12.85 17.38
C TRP A 135 -15.90 11.59 16.64
N VAL A 136 -15.57 11.49 15.37
CA VAL A 136 -15.89 10.35 14.52
C VAL A 136 -14.61 9.64 14.17
N TYR A 137 -14.43 8.43 14.65
CA TYR A 137 -13.27 7.62 14.35
C TYR A 137 -13.30 7.18 12.89
N VAL A 138 -12.18 7.38 12.19
CA VAL A 138 -11.98 6.92 10.82
C VAL A 138 -10.91 5.84 10.80
N THR A 139 -9.65 6.21 10.98
CA THR A 139 -8.54 5.25 11.05
C THR A 139 -7.30 5.89 11.64
N ALA A 140 -6.60 5.19 12.53
CA ALA A 140 -5.33 5.64 13.08
C ALA A 140 -4.19 5.70 12.04
N ALA A 141 -4.34 5.00 10.92
CA ALA A 141 -3.34 4.99 9.86
C ALA A 141 -3.17 6.35 9.15
N LEU A 142 -4.19 7.23 9.24
CA LEU A 142 -4.20 8.58 8.65
C LEU A 142 -4.00 9.70 9.70
N LYS A 143 -3.45 9.40 10.86
CA LYS A 143 -3.21 10.41 11.90
C LYS A 143 -2.48 11.65 11.35
N GLY A 144 -3.01 12.83 11.67
CA GLY A 144 -2.45 14.12 11.26
C GLY A 144 -2.64 14.49 9.79
N LYS A 145 -3.18 13.60 8.96
CA LYS A 145 -3.48 13.83 7.55
C LYS A 145 -4.82 14.55 7.37
N TYR A 146 -5.11 14.97 6.16
CA TYR A 146 -6.38 15.59 5.80
C TYR A 146 -7.23 14.64 4.97
N VAL A 147 -8.52 14.58 5.27
CA VAL A 147 -9.53 13.84 4.50
C VAL A 147 -10.55 14.80 3.91
N GLY A 148 -11.04 14.48 2.74
CA GLY A 148 -12.15 15.21 2.10
C GLY A 148 -13.45 14.47 2.34
N ILE A 149 -14.50 15.22 2.65
CA ILE A 149 -15.83 14.65 2.77
C ILE A 149 -16.81 15.39 1.85
N GLU A 150 -17.70 14.65 1.22
CA GLU A 150 -18.67 15.13 0.26
C GLU A 150 -20.08 14.73 0.70
N GLU A 151 -20.98 15.69 0.74
CA GLU A 151 -22.36 15.45 1.16
C GLU A 151 -23.15 14.75 0.05
N LEU A 152 -23.88 13.70 0.42
CA LEU A 152 -24.84 13.03 -0.45
C LEU A 152 -26.29 13.43 -0.18
N GLY A 153 -26.54 14.09 0.93
CA GLY A 153 -27.87 14.41 1.45
C GLY A 153 -28.30 13.52 2.62
N ASN A 154 -29.35 13.95 3.32
CA ASN A 154 -29.93 13.24 4.47
C ASN A 154 -28.94 12.90 5.59
N GLY A 155 -27.87 13.71 5.73
CA GLY A 155 -26.85 13.48 6.75
C GLY A 155 -25.85 12.38 6.41
N ILE A 156 -25.81 11.92 5.16
CA ILE A 156 -24.83 10.92 4.69
C ILE A 156 -23.76 11.62 3.89
N TRP A 157 -22.51 11.27 4.19
CA TRP A 157 -21.30 11.86 3.62
C TRP A 157 -20.37 10.77 3.09
N ARG A 158 -19.75 10.99 1.92
CA ARG A 158 -18.65 10.17 1.45
C ARG A 158 -17.34 10.68 2.05
N VAL A 159 -16.50 9.77 2.52
CA VAL A 159 -15.19 10.11 3.09
C VAL A 159 -14.11 9.63 2.15
N PHE A 160 -13.17 10.53 1.82
CA PHE A 160 -12.06 10.25 0.91
C PHE A 160 -10.72 10.62 1.55
N TYR A 161 -9.72 9.79 1.26
CA TYR A 161 -8.34 10.19 1.40
C TYR A 161 -7.73 10.31 0.01
N ARG A 162 -7.39 11.55 -0.36
CA ARG A 162 -7.05 11.89 -1.74
C ARG A 162 -8.18 11.41 -2.68
N ASN A 163 -7.85 10.56 -3.64
CA ASN A 163 -8.82 9.95 -4.57
C ASN A 163 -9.38 8.59 -4.10
N VAL A 164 -9.02 8.16 -2.90
CA VAL A 164 -9.45 6.85 -2.37
C VAL A 164 -10.66 7.01 -1.48
N PHE A 165 -11.73 6.32 -1.85
CA PHE A 165 -12.94 6.25 -1.05
C PHE A 165 -12.71 5.37 0.19
N LEU A 166 -13.03 5.90 1.38
CA LEU A 166 -12.84 5.21 2.65
C LEU A 166 -14.13 4.59 3.20
N GLY A 167 -15.26 5.18 2.89
CA GLY A 167 -16.57 4.74 3.39
C GLY A 167 -17.56 5.90 3.50
N PHE A 168 -18.73 5.60 4.03
CA PHE A 168 -19.76 6.59 4.29
C PHE A 168 -19.74 7.01 5.77
N PHE A 169 -19.90 8.28 6.02
CA PHE A 169 -20.11 8.84 7.34
C PHE A 169 -21.59 9.21 7.48
N ASP A 170 -22.26 8.65 8.49
CA ASP A 170 -23.62 9.01 8.88
C ASP A 170 -23.54 9.99 10.05
N GLU A 171 -23.96 11.24 9.81
CA GLU A 171 -23.92 12.27 10.85
C GLU A 171 -25.00 12.10 11.92
N ASN A 172 -26.08 11.38 11.64
CA ASN A 172 -27.14 11.15 12.61
C ASN A 172 -26.72 10.12 13.65
N ASN A 173 -25.93 9.12 13.24
CA ASN A 173 -25.40 8.06 14.10
C ASN A 173 -23.95 8.30 14.52
N LEU A 174 -23.30 9.37 14.03
CA LEU A 174 -21.90 9.70 14.27
C LEU A 174 -20.95 8.52 14.03
N SER A 175 -21.23 7.74 13.00
CA SER A 175 -20.51 6.51 12.70
C SER A 175 -20.01 6.49 11.26
N LEU A 176 -18.89 5.80 11.05
CA LEU A 176 -18.39 5.50 9.72
C LEU A 176 -18.85 4.10 9.31
N ILE A 177 -19.55 4.03 8.18
CA ILE A 177 -20.01 2.77 7.59
C ILE A 177 -19.00 2.36 6.55
N HIS A 178 -18.40 1.19 6.75
CA HIS A 178 -17.47 0.57 5.80
C HIS A 178 -18.24 -0.37 4.87
N ILE A 179 -17.84 -0.41 3.63
CA ILE A 179 -18.31 -1.38 2.64
C ILE A 179 -17.28 -2.47 2.50
#